data_ef088ec9ce4e97df9ede9e482258fac0
#
_entry.id   ef088ec9ce4e97df9ede9e482258fac0
#
_cell.length_a   1.000
_cell.length_b   1.000
_cell.length_c   1.000
_cell.angle_alpha   90.00
_cell.angle_beta   90.00
_cell.angle_gamma   90.00
#
_symmetry.space_group_name_H-M   'P 1'
#
loop_
_entity.id
_entity.type
_entity.pdbx_description
1 polymer ?
#
loop_
_entity_poly.entity_id
_entity_poly.type
_entity_poly.pdbx_seq_one_letter_code
_entity_poly.pdbx_strand_id
1 'polypeptide(L)'
;MFFYEVDNEIQLKLITQNDAEEIFNFIDRSRSYLREWLGWVDHTKTIEDTRAFAGINLEKFAKREGLDTAILYKGQFVGKISINTINWSLKKCEIGYFLDESFQGEGIMTRAAKGMIDIAFKEYKLQKVEIHAAVGNKKSRHMAEQFKEGLKEQKR
;
A
#
# COMPACT_ATOMS: atom_id res chain seq x y z
N MET A 1 16.52 -1.54 9.19
CA MET A 1 15.08 -1.76 8.91
C MET A 1 14.48 -0.48 8.36
N PHE A 2 13.75 -0.57 7.27
CA PHE A 2 13.21 0.62 6.62
C PHE A 2 11.88 1.03 7.27
N PHE A 3 11.83 2.26 7.75
CA PHE A 3 10.61 2.91 8.24
C PHE A 3 10.50 4.30 7.65
N TYR A 4 9.31 4.68 7.22
CA TYR A 4 9.00 6.05 6.84
C TYR A 4 7.94 6.58 7.79
N GLU A 5 8.24 7.62 8.53
CA GLU A 5 7.29 8.23 9.47
C GLU A 5 6.38 9.20 8.74
N VAL A 6 5.10 8.84 8.65
CA VAL A 6 4.09 9.72 8.08
C VAL A 6 3.76 10.83 9.06
N ASP A 7 3.52 10.43 10.31
CA ASP A 7 3.30 11.35 11.44
C ASP A 7 3.59 10.59 12.75
N ASN A 8 3.20 11.15 13.90
CA ASN A 8 3.47 10.53 15.18
C ASN A 8 2.66 9.26 15.48
N GLU A 9 1.67 8.94 14.65
CA GLU A 9 0.85 7.76 14.82
C GLU A 9 1.03 6.72 13.72
N ILE A 10 1.45 7.12 12.53
CA ILE A 10 1.50 6.26 11.34
C ILE A 10 2.92 6.15 10.82
N GLN A 11 3.36 4.91 10.65
CA GLN A 11 4.63 4.58 10.00
C GLN A 11 4.35 3.62 8.84
N LEU A 12 5.15 3.75 7.78
CA LEU A 12 5.18 2.78 6.70
C LEU A 12 6.47 1.98 6.84
N LYS A 13 6.32 0.67 6.98
CA LYS A 13 7.47 -0.24 7.17
C LYS A 13 7.67 -1.08 5.93
N LEU A 14 8.90 -1.14 5.42
CA LEU A 14 9.23 -2.07 4.34
C LEU A 14 8.93 -3.50 4.77
N ILE A 15 8.12 -4.21 4.00
CA ILE A 15 7.77 -5.59 4.29
C ILE A 15 8.92 -6.50 3.93
N THR A 16 9.31 -7.37 4.88
CA THR A 16 10.31 -8.41 4.66
C THR A 16 9.67 -9.77 4.85
N GLN A 17 10.43 -10.83 4.55
CA GLN A 17 9.93 -12.19 4.74
C GLN A 17 9.62 -12.52 6.20
N ASN A 18 10.23 -11.79 7.14
CA ASN A 18 9.96 -11.95 8.57
C ASN A 18 8.54 -11.49 8.95
N ASP A 19 7.90 -10.70 8.11
CA ASP A 19 6.54 -10.20 8.36
C ASP A 19 5.46 -11.15 7.82
N ALA A 20 5.84 -12.25 7.17
CA ALA A 20 4.91 -13.12 6.46
C ALA A 20 3.81 -13.71 7.34
N GLU A 21 4.16 -14.13 8.55
CA GLU A 21 3.19 -14.75 9.47
C GLU A 21 2.10 -13.75 9.87
N GLU A 22 2.49 -12.56 10.28
CA GLU A 22 1.56 -11.52 10.69
C GLU A 22 0.65 -11.10 9.54
N ILE A 23 1.21 -10.92 8.36
CA ILE A 23 0.46 -10.54 7.17
C ILE A 23 -0.50 -11.64 6.76
N PHE A 24 -0.03 -12.89 6.75
CA PHE A 24 -0.90 -14.03 6.40
C PHE A 24 -2.06 -14.15 7.37
N ASN A 25 -1.81 -14.04 8.67
CA ASN A 25 -2.86 -14.11 9.67
C ASN A 25 -3.91 -13.01 9.48
N PHE A 26 -3.46 -11.81 9.13
CA PHE A 26 -4.37 -10.72 8.80
C PHE A 26 -5.23 -11.06 7.58
N ILE A 27 -4.61 -11.54 6.50
CA ILE A 27 -5.33 -11.92 5.28
C ILE A 27 -6.34 -13.01 5.57
N ASP A 28 -5.91 -14.02 6.33
CA ASP A 28 -6.74 -15.19 6.61
C ASP A 28 -8.00 -14.84 7.41
N ARG A 29 -7.88 -13.99 8.43
CA ARG A 29 -9.04 -13.56 9.22
C ARG A 29 -9.93 -12.56 8.50
N SER A 30 -9.44 -11.96 7.42
CA SER A 30 -10.14 -10.91 6.69
C SER A 30 -10.60 -11.34 5.29
N ARG A 31 -10.54 -12.64 4.96
CA ARG A 31 -10.83 -13.13 3.61
C ARG A 31 -12.18 -12.72 3.06
N SER A 32 -13.24 -12.81 3.86
CA SER A 32 -14.59 -12.46 3.41
C SER A 32 -14.68 -11.00 3.00
N TYR A 33 -14.03 -10.12 3.76
CA TYR A 33 -14.00 -8.69 3.47
C TYR A 33 -13.11 -8.38 2.26
N LEU A 34 -11.88 -8.92 2.26
CA LEU A 34 -10.89 -8.61 1.22
C LEU A 34 -11.24 -9.22 -0.14
N ARG A 35 -11.91 -10.38 -0.15
CA ARG A 35 -12.27 -11.09 -1.39
C ARG A 35 -13.10 -10.25 -2.33
N GLU A 36 -13.94 -9.36 -1.79
CA GLU A 36 -14.78 -8.50 -2.61
C GLU A 36 -13.97 -7.54 -3.48
N TRP A 37 -12.75 -7.18 -3.04
CA TRP A 37 -11.96 -6.12 -3.67
C TRP A 37 -10.64 -6.60 -4.24
N LEU A 38 -10.10 -7.73 -3.74
CA LEU A 38 -8.76 -8.21 -4.06
C LEU A 38 -8.85 -9.65 -4.59
N GLY A 39 -8.66 -9.80 -5.90
CA GLY A 39 -8.80 -11.10 -6.55
C GLY A 39 -7.74 -12.12 -6.14
N TRP A 40 -6.61 -11.67 -5.62
CA TRP A 40 -5.50 -12.57 -5.25
C TRP A 40 -5.68 -13.25 -3.88
N VAL A 41 -6.66 -12.81 -3.09
CA VAL A 41 -6.83 -13.30 -1.70
C VAL A 41 -7.05 -14.80 -1.64
N ASP A 42 -7.82 -15.37 -2.56
CA ASP A 42 -8.09 -16.81 -2.60
C ASP A 42 -6.88 -17.64 -3.02
N HIS A 43 -5.87 -17.02 -3.63
CA HIS A 43 -4.64 -17.69 -4.02
C HIS A 43 -3.58 -17.69 -2.92
N THR A 44 -3.76 -16.89 -1.88
CA THR A 44 -2.86 -16.84 -0.72
C THR A 44 -3.38 -17.82 0.33
N LYS A 45 -2.87 -19.04 0.29
CA LYS A 45 -3.39 -20.16 1.08
C LYS A 45 -2.54 -20.51 2.30
N THR A 46 -1.25 -20.17 2.28
CA THR A 46 -0.31 -20.53 3.34
C THR A 46 0.61 -19.38 3.68
N ILE A 47 1.28 -19.48 4.84
CA ILE A 47 2.32 -18.52 5.24
C ILE A 47 3.44 -18.49 4.21
N GLU A 48 3.76 -19.63 3.61
CA GLU A 48 4.81 -19.73 2.58
C GLU A 48 4.45 -18.94 1.32
N ASP A 49 3.16 -18.90 0.95
CA ASP A 49 2.71 -18.09 -0.18
C ASP A 49 2.97 -16.61 0.11
N THR A 50 2.68 -16.15 1.32
CA THR A 50 2.92 -14.76 1.74
C THR A 50 4.42 -14.47 1.80
N ARG A 51 5.22 -15.42 2.30
CA ARG A 51 6.68 -15.27 2.38
C ARG A 51 7.30 -15.17 0.99
N ALA A 52 6.84 -16.01 0.05
CA ALA A 52 7.31 -15.96 -1.34
C ALA A 52 6.96 -14.61 -2.00
N PHE A 53 5.75 -14.12 -1.76
CA PHE A 53 5.31 -12.84 -2.30
C PHE A 53 6.16 -11.69 -1.74
N ALA A 54 6.46 -11.72 -0.44
CA ALA A 54 7.33 -10.73 0.18
C ALA A 54 8.73 -10.74 -0.46
N GLY A 55 9.26 -11.92 -0.76
CA GLY A 55 10.55 -12.06 -1.43
C GLY A 55 10.55 -11.44 -2.82
N ILE A 56 9.50 -11.68 -3.60
CA ILE A 56 9.33 -11.08 -4.93
C ILE A 56 9.31 -9.55 -4.83
N ASN A 57 8.57 -9.03 -3.87
CA ASN A 57 8.48 -7.57 -3.70
C ASN A 57 9.80 -6.95 -3.22
N LEU A 58 10.59 -7.67 -2.44
CA LEU A 58 11.93 -7.19 -2.05
C LEU A 58 12.86 -7.12 -3.25
N GLU A 59 12.76 -8.06 -4.19
CA GLU A 59 13.52 -8.00 -5.43
C GLU A 59 13.11 -6.80 -6.27
N LYS A 60 11.82 -6.54 -6.37
CA LYS A 60 11.29 -5.36 -7.06
C LYS A 60 11.81 -4.07 -6.41
N PHE A 61 11.84 -4.03 -5.09
CA PHE A 61 12.36 -2.89 -4.35
C PHE A 61 13.85 -2.66 -4.69
N ALA A 62 14.63 -3.71 -4.68
CA ALA A 62 16.06 -3.63 -5.00
C ALA A 62 16.30 -3.12 -6.42
N LYS A 63 15.43 -3.48 -7.36
CA LYS A 63 15.52 -3.07 -8.76
C LYS A 63 14.82 -1.73 -9.04
N ARG A 64 14.27 -1.09 -8.03
CA ARG A 64 13.50 0.16 -8.14
C ARG A 64 12.27 0.01 -9.04
N GLU A 65 11.60 -1.14 -8.94
CA GLU A 65 10.39 -1.45 -9.73
C GLU A 65 9.12 -1.41 -8.89
N GLY A 66 9.24 -1.29 -7.59
CA GLY A 66 8.11 -1.25 -6.68
C GLY A 66 8.54 -1.05 -5.24
N LEU A 67 7.57 -0.91 -4.35
CA LEU A 67 7.79 -0.75 -2.91
C LEU A 67 6.57 -1.29 -2.18
N ASP A 68 6.77 -2.28 -1.32
CA ASP A 68 5.67 -2.89 -0.56
C ASP A 68 5.83 -2.54 0.91
N THR A 69 4.86 -1.83 1.49
CA THR A 69 4.93 -1.41 2.88
C THR A 69 3.73 -1.84 3.69
N ALA A 70 3.99 -2.13 4.97
CA ALA A 70 2.95 -2.32 5.98
C ALA A 70 2.62 -0.97 6.59
N ILE A 71 1.34 -0.74 6.83
CA ILE A 71 0.87 0.45 7.57
C ILE A 71 0.84 0.09 9.04
N LEU A 72 1.63 0.80 9.85
CA LEU A 72 1.62 0.65 11.30
C LEU A 72 0.91 1.87 11.89
N TYR A 73 -0.16 1.63 12.62
CA TYR A 73 -0.90 2.66 13.35
C TYR A 73 -0.67 2.45 14.84
N LYS A 74 0.01 3.40 15.47
CA LYS A 74 0.41 3.28 16.89
C LYS A 74 1.14 1.96 17.16
N GLY A 75 2.00 1.55 16.20
CA GLY A 75 2.80 0.33 16.30
C GLY A 75 2.09 -0.95 15.87
N GLN A 76 0.80 -0.90 15.54
CA GLN A 76 0.01 -2.07 15.16
C GLN A 76 -0.15 -2.16 13.63
N PHE A 77 0.04 -3.36 13.08
CA PHE A 77 -0.21 -3.60 11.66
C PHE A 77 -1.72 -3.48 11.37
N VAL A 78 -2.09 -2.58 10.49
CA VAL A 78 -3.50 -2.33 10.16
C VAL A 78 -3.81 -2.46 8.66
N GLY A 79 -2.80 -2.60 7.81
CA GLY A 79 -3.02 -2.72 6.38
C GLY A 79 -1.73 -2.62 5.59
N LYS A 80 -1.86 -2.50 4.29
CA LYS A 80 -0.73 -2.35 3.37
C LYS A 80 -0.98 -1.20 2.41
N ILE A 81 0.11 -0.54 2.02
CA ILE A 81 0.10 0.39 0.90
C ILE A 81 1.38 0.16 0.10
N SER A 82 1.26 0.10 -1.21
CA SER A 82 2.36 -0.34 -2.07
C SER A 82 2.42 0.46 -3.34
N ILE A 83 3.65 0.68 -3.81
CA ILE A 83 3.87 1.06 -5.21
C ILE A 83 3.99 -0.27 -5.96
N ASN A 84 2.97 -0.61 -6.76
CA ASN A 84 2.91 -1.90 -7.45
C ASN A 84 3.79 -1.96 -8.68
N THR A 85 3.81 -0.89 -9.46
CA THR A 85 4.62 -0.79 -10.68
C THR A 85 5.14 0.63 -10.85
N ILE A 86 6.33 0.74 -11.41
CA ILE A 86 6.94 2.03 -11.75
C ILE A 86 7.29 2.01 -13.24
N ASN A 87 6.75 2.96 -13.98
CA ASN A 87 7.11 3.20 -15.37
C ASN A 87 8.10 4.36 -15.42
N TRP A 88 9.39 4.04 -15.51
CA TRP A 88 10.45 5.04 -15.48
C TRP A 88 10.48 5.92 -16.71
N SER A 89 10.04 5.41 -17.85
CA SER A 89 9.98 6.20 -19.08
C SER A 89 8.99 7.36 -18.96
N LEU A 90 7.85 7.09 -18.35
CA LEU A 90 6.80 8.09 -18.12
C LEU A 90 6.88 8.74 -16.74
N LYS A 91 7.78 8.27 -15.88
CA LYS A 91 7.94 8.72 -14.49
C LYS A 91 6.64 8.69 -13.73
N LYS A 92 5.93 7.56 -13.85
CA LYS A 92 4.67 7.36 -13.14
C LYS A 92 4.66 6.02 -12.41
N CYS A 93 3.82 5.93 -11.39
CA CYS A 93 3.62 4.69 -10.65
C CYS A 93 2.16 4.45 -10.32
N GLU A 94 1.86 3.20 -9.95
CA GLU A 94 0.55 2.80 -9.47
C GLU A 94 0.65 2.46 -7.99
N ILE A 95 -0.27 3.01 -7.20
CA ILE A 95 -0.39 2.71 -5.78
C ILE A 95 -1.64 1.87 -5.54
N GLY A 96 -1.47 0.76 -4.83
CA GLY A 96 -2.57 -0.06 -4.35
C GLY A 96 -2.53 -0.14 -2.84
N TYR A 97 -3.66 -0.43 -2.20
CA TYR A 97 -3.74 -0.47 -0.75
C TYR A 97 -4.89 -1.32 -0.26
N PHE A 98 -4.81 -1.77 0.98
CA PHE A 98 -5.96 -2.25 1.73
C PHE A 98 -5.76 -1.97 3.22
N LEU A 99 -6.88 -1.88 3.94
CA LEU A 99 -6.90 -1.56 5.37
C LEU A 99 -7.81 -2.54 6.09
N ASP A 100 -7.44 -2.90 7.32
CA ASP A 100 -8.28 -3.70 8.20
C ASP A 100 -9.64 -2.99 8.36
N GLU A 101 -10.71 -3.76 8.22
CA GLU A 101 -12.07 -3.24 8.29
C GLU A 101 -12.34 -2.45 9.57
N SER A 102 -11.79 -2.90 10.70
CA SER A 102 -11.98 -2.23 11.99
C SER A 102 -11.34 -0.84 12.07
N PHE A 103 -10.46 -0.50 11.15
CA PHE A 103 -9.78 0.81 11.12
C PHE A 103 -10.28 1.73 10.00
N GLN A 104 -11.32 1.32 9.30
CA GLN A 104 -11.93 2.14 8.26
C GLN A 104 -12.63 3.37 8.86
N GLY A 105 -12.63 4.47 8.11
CA GLY A 105 -13.35 5.67 8.52
C GLY A 105 -12.61 6.58 9.50
N GLU A 106 -11.36 6.27 9.85
CA GLU A 106 -10.56 7.08 10.78
C GLU A 106 -9.47 7.91 10.09
N GLY A 107 -9.49 7.96 8.77
CA GLY A 107 -8.51 8.75 8.01
C GLY A 107 -7.12 8.15 7.94
N ILE A 108 -6.92 6.93 8.42
CA ILE A 108 -5.61 6.28 8.43
C ILE A 108 -5.09 6.08 7.01
N MET A 109 -5.92 5.54 6.12
CA MET A 109 -5.49 5.28 4.74
C MET A 109 -5.19 6.57 3.99
N THR A 110 -5.96 7.62 4.23
CA THR A 110 -5.70 8.93 3.62
C THR A 110 -4.32 9.45 4.00
N ARG A 111 -3.96 9.33 5.28
CA ARG A 111 -2.66 9.76 5.78
C ARG A 111 -1.53 8.88 5.25
N ALA A 112 -1.75 7.55 5.24
CA ALA A 112 -0.77 6.61 4.71
C ALA A 112 -0.52 6.84 3.21
N ALA A 113 -1.58 7.07 2.44
CA ALA A 113 -1.47 7.35 1.01
C ALA A 113 -0.70 8.64 0.75
N LYS A 114 -0.93 9.66 1.56
CA LYS A 114 -0.15 10.89 1.48
C LYS A 114 1.34 10.64 1.68
N GLY A 115 1.68 9.80 2.66
CA GLY A 115 3.06 9.41 2.90
C GLY A 115 3.68 8.67 1.72
N MET A 116 2.94 7.73 1.13
CA MET A 116 3.44 7.00 -0.04
C MET A 116 3.60 7.91 -1.25
N ILE A 117 2.71 8.86 -1.45
CA ILE A 117 2.81 9.86 -2.52
C ILE A 117 4.06 10.71 -2.33
N ASP A 118 4.35 11.12 -1.10
CA ASP A 118 5.57 11.85 -0.79
C ASP A 118 6.82 11.03 -1.14
N ILE A 119 6.82 9.75 -0.81
CA ILE A 119 7.93 8.85 -1.18
C ILE A 119 8.09 8.81 -2.71
N ALA A 120 6.98 8.64 -3.43
CA ALA A 120 7.02 8.58 -4.89
C ALA A 120 7.63 9.84 -5.51
N PHE A 121 7.25 11.01 -5.03
CA PHE A 121 7.77 12.26 -5.59
C PHE A 121 9.15 12.62 -5.09
N LYS A 122 9.44 12.44 -3.81
CA LYS A 122 10.70 12.89 -3.21
C LYS A 122 11.83 11.88 -3.33
N GLU A 123 11.54 10.59 -3.06
CA GLU A 123 12.57 9.55 -3.09
C GLU A 123 12.76 8.97 -4.49
N TYR A 124 11.67 8.75 -5.22
CA TYR A 124 11.73 8.15 -6.56
C TYR A 124 11.71 9.19 -7.68
N LYS A 125 11.50 10.47 -7.36
CA LYS A 125 11.46 11.56 -8.34
C LYS A 125 10.47 11.33 -9.48
N LEU A 126 9.36 10.67 -9.15
CA LEU A 126 8.29 10.42 -10.10
C LEU A 126 7.45 11.68 -10.31
N GLN A 127 6.72 11.74 -11.43
CA GLN A 127 5.94 12.91 -11.80
C GLN A 127 4.44 12.66 -11.73
N LYS A 128 4.02 11.39 -11.73
CA LYS A 128 2.61 11.04 -11.72
C LYS A 128 2.37 9.81 -10.85
N VAL A 129 1.29 9.86 -10.08
CA VAL A 129 0.85 8.74 -9.24
C VAL A 129 -0.59 8.41 -9.64
N GLU A 130 -0.85 7.13 -9.90
CA GLU A 130 -2.19 6.61 -10.13
C GLU A 130 -2.58 5.75 -8.93
N ILE A 131 -3.77 5.96 -8.40
CA ILE A 131 -4.28 5.19 -7.28
C ILE A 131 -5.42 4.32 -7.79
N HIS A 132 -5.27 3.01 -7.64
CA HIS A 132 -6.27 2.06 -8.10
C HIS A 132 -7.23 1.69 -6.98
N ALA A 133 -8.53 1.87 -7.24
CA ALA A 133 -9.60 1.49 -6.33
C ALA A 133 -10.56 0.56 -7.08
N ALA A 134 -11.03 -0.48 -6.40
CA ALA A 134 -12.03 -1.38 -6.97
C ALA A 134 -13.31 -0.59 -7.28
N VAL A 135 -13.93 -0.90 -8.42
CA VAL A 135 -15.08 -0.15 -8.92
C VAL A 135 -16.22 -0.08 -7.90
N GLY A 136 -16.46 -1.15 -7.17
CA GLY A 136 -17.52 -1.20 -6.15
C GLY A 136 -17.15 -0.60 -4.78
N ASN A 137 -15.88 -0.23 -4.58
CA ASN A 137 -15.40 0.26 -3.30
C ASN A 137 -15.50 1.79 -3.26
N LYS A 138 -16.63 2.29 -2.78
CA LYS A 138 -16.91 3.73 -2.76
C LYS A 138 -15.92 4.53 -1.91
N LYS A 139 -15.50 3.98 -0.76
CA LYS A 139 -14.56 4.66 0.13
C LYS A 139 -13.19 4.83 -0.53
N SER A 140 -12.68 3.77 -1.16
CA SER A 140 -11.41 3.84 -1.89
C SER A 140 -11.47 4.77 -3.09
N ARG A 141 -12.59 4.75 -3.83
CA ARG A 141 -12.79 5.65 -4.97
C ARG A 141 -12.81 7.11 -4.53
N HIS A 142 -13.54 7.40 -3.46
CA HIS A 142 -13.60 8.77 -2.92
C HIS A 142 -12.22 9.27 -2.55
N MET A 143 -11.42 8.46 -1.87
CA MET A 143 -10.06 8.83 -1.51
C MET A 143 -9.18 9.05 -2.74
N ALA A 144 -9.28 8.18 -3.75
CA ALA A 144 -8.52 8.33 -4.99
C ALA A 144 -8.86 9.65 -5.69
N GLU A 145 -10.12 10.03 -5.71
CA GLU A 145 -10.56 11.31 -6.29
C GLU A 145 -9.96 12.50 -5.54
N GLN A 146 -9.95 12.46 -4.21
CA GLN A 146 -9.33 13.49 -3.40
C GLN A 146 -7.85 13.66 -3.71
N PHE A 147 -7.13 12.55 -3.88
CA PHE A 147 -5.70 12.61 -4.21
C PHE A 147 -5.44 13.11 -5.62
N LYS A 148 -6.30 12.81 -6.57
CA LYS A 148 -6.18 13.36 -7.92
C LYS A 148 -6.24 14.89 -7.91
N GLU A 149 -7.12 15.45 -7.11
CA GLU A 149 -7.21 16.92 -6.97
C GLU A 149 -5.95 17.49 -6.31
N GLY A 150 -5.48 16.86 -5.24
CA GLY A 150 -4.25 17.27 -4.57
C GLY A 150 -3.04 17.20 -5.50
N LEU A 151 -2.95 16.17 -6.33
CA LEU A 151 -1.87 16.02 -7.31
C LEU A 151 -1.90 17.11 -8.38
N LYS A 152 -3.09 17.49 -8.85
CA LYS A 152 -3.23 18.59 -9.80
C LYS A 152 -2.72 19.90 -9.22
N GLU A 153 -3.00 20.17 -7.95
CA GLU A 153 -2.51 21.35 -7.26
C GLU A 153 -1.00 21.36 -7.11
N GLN A 154 -0.41 20.19 -6.79
CA GLN A 154 1.04 20.07 -6.62
C GLN A 154 1.83 20.26 -7.91
N LYS A 155 1.23 20.03 -9.06
CA LYS A 155 1.90 20.19 -10.36
C LYS A 155 2.00 21.62 -10.84
N ARG A 156 1.40 22.52 -10.13
CA ARG A 156 1.50 23.95 -10.42
C ARG A 156 2.71 24.54 -9.70
#